data_ad85b9bcc3fc48cbb7812e6202676b91
#
_entry.id   ad85b9bcc3fc48cbb7812e6202676b91
#
_cell.length_a   1.000
_cell.length_b   1.000
_cell.length_c   1.000
_cell.angle_alpha   90.00
_cell.angle_beta   90.00
_cell.angle_gamma   90.00
#
_symmetry.space_group_name_H-M   'P 1'
#
loop_
_entity.id
_entity.type
_entity.pdbx_description
1 polymer ?
#
loop_
_entity_poly.entity_id
_entity_poly.type
_entity_poly.pdbx_seq_one_letter_code
_entity_poly.pdbx_strand_id
1 'polypeptide(L)'
;MKCLKKFVFLGIIIAIAAVVCLGFGYQKSPEPNVYYEVYLKDKALGVIASKDELDDYINTNGSYYKNKYGVNEVYSPTDLQVKKITTYNDKVSSVRDVYKQISKDSNFTIKGYEFKIKKQTTNDDGSEEASEKTIYVLDKKVFKKAIEALIETFVGKDRYEAYLDDNQVKIETTGENIENVYIDEDITFKETNISVNEKIYTDADELARYLLYGNDYNTSEYTVSAGDTIENVAFNNQVSPEELLLSN
;
A
#
# COMPACT_ATOMS: atom_id res chain seq x y z
N MET A 1 -2.79 76.25 58.60
CA MET A 1 -3.80 75.36 58.00
C MET A 1 -3.69 75.19 56.47
N LYS A 2 -3.29 76.19 55.70
CA LYS A 2 -3.19 76.08 54.22
C LYS A 2 -2.07 75.16 53.74
N CYS A 3 -0.93 75.06 54.48
CA CYS A 3 0.23 74.23 54.05
C CYS A 3 -0.06 72.74 54.27
N LEU A 4 -0.71 72.38 55.37
CA LEU A 4 -1.04 70.96 55.67
C LEU A 4 -1.98 70.33 54.64
N LYS A 5 -2.97 71.11 54.11
CA LYS A 5 -3.86 70.67 53.07
C LYS A 5 -3.13 70.37 51.73
N LYS A 6 -2.11 71.16 51.42
CA LYS A 6 -1.30 70.91 50.18
C LYS A 6 -0.48 69.60 50.26
N PHE A 7 0.09 69.31 51.46
CA PHE A 7 0.84 68.04 51.64
C PHE A 7 -0.04 66.83 51.65
N VAL A 8 -1.28 66.92 52.22
CA VAL A 8 -2.26 65.83 52.15
C VAL A 8 -2.74 65.59 50.70
N PHE A 9 -2.98 66.67 49.96
CA PHE A 9 -3.38 66.54 48.55
C PHE A 9 -2.28 65.99 47.70
N LEU A 10 -1.03 66.34 47.91
CA LEU A 10 0.15 65.77 47.19
C LEU A 10 0.30 64.29 47.55
N GLY A 11 0.13 63.90 48.82
CA GLY A 11 0.19 62.49 49.23
C GLY A 11 -0.88 61.61 48.58
N ILE A 12 -2.12 62.15 48.43
CA ILE A 12 -3.20 61.43 47.73
C ILE A 12 -2.89 61.26 46.25
N ILE A 13 -2.29 62.25 45.56
CA ILE A 13 -1.91 62.16 44.16
C ILE A 13 -0.83 61.13 43.97
N ILE A 14 0.17 61.07 44.86
CA ILE A 14 1.26 60.07 44.80
C ILE A 14 0.68 58.66 45.10
N ALA A 15 -0.24 58.50 46.01
CA ALA A 15 -0.87 57.24 46.32
C ALA A 15 -1.73 56.74 45.14
N ILE A 16 -2.49 57.64 44.47
CA ILE A 16 -3.24 57.28 43.27
C ILE A 16 -2.31 56.92 42.12
N ALA A 17 -1.20 57.68 41.89
CA ALA A 17 -0.25 57.36 40.88
C ALA A 17 0.45 55.98 41.14
N ALA A 18 0.75 55.67 42.39
CA ALA A 18 1.33 54.36 42.78
C ALA A 18 0.32 53.22 42.56
N VAL A 19 -0.96 53.40 42.85
CA VAL A 19 -2.03 52.41 42.60
C VAL A 19 -2.24 52.20 41.09
N VAL A 20 -2.18 53.28 40.28
CA VAL A 20 -2.26 53.18 38.83
C VAL A 20 -1.02 52.45 38.26
N CYS A 21 0.18 52.76 38.77
CA CYS A 21 1.41 52.08 38.33
C CYS A 21 1.46 50.61 38.79
N LEU A 22 0.91 50.28 39.97
CA LEU A 22 0.83 48.88 40.44
C LEU A 22 -0.38 48.13 39.87
N GLY A 23 -1.40 48.84 39.38
CA GLY A 23 -2.58 48.24 38.74
C GLY A 23 -2.37 47.85 37.27
N PHE A 24 -1.35 48.39 36.59
CA PHE A 24 -0.88 47.83 35.36
C PHE A 24 0.04 46.63 35.69
N GLY A 25 -0.58 45.55 36.16
CA GLY A 25 0.08 44.27 36.24
C GLY A 25 0.70 44.02 34.87
N TYR A 26 1.98 43.73 34.85
CA TYR A 26 2.72 43.32 33.65
C TYR A 26 2.01 42.08 33.13
N GLN A 27 0.97 42.25 32.32
CA GLN A 27 0.38 41.14 31.60
C GLN A 27 1.44 40.74 30.58
N LYS A 28 2.20 39.68 30.92
CA LYS A 28 3.13 39.07 29.96
C LYS A 28 2.33 38.84 28.69
N SER A 29 2.65 39.57 27.62
CA SER A 29 1.99 39.33 26.34
C SER A 29 2.17 37.87 26.01
N PRO A 30 1.13 37.16 25.60
CA PRO A 30 1.28 35.76 25.21
C PRO A 30 2.34 35.68 24.12
N GLU A 31 3.30 34.79 24.30
CA GLU A 31 4.30 34.52 23.27
C GLU A 31 3.65 33.66 22.20
N PRO A 32 3.87 33.93 20.91
CA PRO A 32 3.32 33.10 19.86
C PRO A 32 3.98 31.72 19.86
N ASN A 33 3.18 30.70 19.62
CA ASN A 33 3.67 29.34 19.50
C ASN A 33 4.31 29.10 18.12
N VAL A 34 5.28 28.20 18.10
CA VAL A 34 5.91 27.71 16.88
C VAL A 34 5.29 26.38 16.48
N TYR A 35 4.71 26.35 15.30
CA TYR A 35 4.09 25.14 14.72
C TYR A 35 4.60 24.92 13.31
N TYR A 36 4.14 23.83 12.68
CA TYR A 36 4.52 23.41 11.35
C TYR A 36 3.30 23.15 10.49
N GLU A 37 3.19 23.90 9.42
CA GLU A 37 2.13 23.74 8.42
C GLU A 37 2.60 22.74 7.36
N VAL A 38 1.80 21.68 7.17
CA VAL A 38 2.12 20.57 6.27
C VAL A 38 1.33 20.71 4.99
N TYR A 39 2.03 20.60 3.87
CA TYR A 39 1.46 20.64 2.52
C TYR A 39 1.81 19.37 1.77
N LEU A 40 0.87 18.88 0.97
CA LEU A 40 1.13 17.86 -0.04
C LEU A 40 0.83 18.50 -1.40
N LYS A 41 1.84 18.59 -2.25
CA LYS A 41 1.83 19.46 -3.42
C LYS A 41 1.52 20.90 -2.97
N ASP A 42 0.46 21.51 -3.47
CA ASP A 42 0.06 22.87 -3.08
C ASP A 42 -1.13 22.91 -2.10
N LYS A 43 -1.58 21.75 -1.62
CA LYS A 43 -2.73 21.62 -0.72
C LYS A 43 -2.26 21.56 0.74
N ALA A 44 -2.73 22.50 1.56
CA ALA A 44 -2.53 22.44 3.01
C ALA A 44 -3.32 21.27 3.62
N LEU A 45 -2.65 20.43 4.41
CA LEU A 45 -3.25 19.27 5.09
C LEU A 45 -3.56 19.57 6.56
N GLY A 46 -2.80 20.47 7.19
CA GLY A 46 -3.00 20.87 8.58
C GLY A 46 -1.76 21.47 9.21
N VAL A 47 -1.92 21.85 10.46
CA VAL A 47 -0.84 22.39 11.31
C VAL A 47 -0.53 21.37 12.40
N ILE A 48 0.73 21.04 12.60
CA ILE A 48 1.22 20.08 13.60
C ILE A 48 2.16 20.77 14.61
N ALA A 49 2.26 20.20 15.79
CA ALA A 49 3.11 20.73 16.83
C ALA A 49 4.61 20.44 16.61
N SER A 50 4.94 19.29 16.01
CA SER A 50 6.32 18.85 15.82
C SER A 50 6.54 18.27 14.43
N LYS A 51 7.56 18.78 13.76
CA LYS A 51 8.04 18.21 12.50
C LYS A 51 8.74 16.87 12.74
N ASP A 52 9.51 16.76 13.80
CA ASP A 52 10.27 15.55 14.13
C ASP A 52 9.33 14.37 14.38
N GLU A 53 8.17 14.61 15.03
CA GLU A 53 7.15 13.58 15.22
C GLU A 53 6.58 13.08 13.88
N LEU A 54 6.39 13.96 12.90
CA LEU A 54 5.96 13.57 11.56
C LEU A 54 7.05 12.77 10.83
N ASP A 55 8.29 13.21 10.91
CA ASP A 55 9.43 12.51 10.30
C ASP A 55 9.62 11.12 10.93
N ASP A 56 9.50 10.98 12.25
CA ASP A 56 9.55 9.69 12.95
C ASP A 56 8.40 8.78 12.54
N TYR A 57 7.20 9.35 12.39
CA TYR A 57 6.03 8.59 11.95
C TYR A 57 6.20 8.05 10.52
N ILE A 58 6.72 8.88 9.60
CA ILE A 58 7.05 8.48 8.23
C ILE A 58 8.14 7.39 8.24
N ASN A 59 9.22 7.57 9.00
CA ASN A 59 10.32 6.60 9.07
C ASN A 59 9.87 5.24 9.64
N THR A 60 9.02 5.27 10.65
CA THR A 60 8.43 4.06 11.25
C THR A 60 7.59 3.29 10.22
N ASN A 61 6.73 3.98 9.48
CA ASN A 61 5.93 3.36 8.43
C ASN A 61 6.79 2.85 7.26
N GLY A 62 7.83 3.61 6.87
CA GLY A 62 8.79 3.14 5.87
C GLY A 62 9.49 1.85 6.29
N SER A 63 9.90 1.75 7.55
CA SER A 63 10.50 0.53 8.13
C SER A 63 9.51 -0.64 8.16
N TYR A 64 8.25 -0.37 8.48
CA TYR A 64 7.19 -1.38 8.41
C TYR A 64 7.06 -1.97 7.00
N TYR A 65 7.01 -1.14 5.95
CA TYR A 65 6.90 -1.62 4.58
C TYR A 65 8.16 -2.35 4.09
N LYS A 66 9.36 -1.92 4.51
CA LYS A 66 10.60 -2.68 4.25
C LYS A 66 10.51 -4.11 4.78
N ASN A 67 10.08 -4.25 6.03
CA ASN A 67 9.94 -5.56 6.65
C ASN A 67 8.82 -6.39 6.03
N LYS A 68 7.65 -5.77 5.77
CA LYS A 68 6.49 -6.43 5.18
C LYS A 68 6.81 -7.06 3.82
N TYR A 69 7.55 -6.35 2.99
CA TYR A 69 7.86 -6.78 1.63
C TYR A 69 9.26 -7.38 1.46
N GLY A 70 10.08 -7.41 2.53
CA GLY A 70 11.44 -7.95 2.49
C GLY A 70 12.38 -7.18 1.55
N VAL A 71 12.18 -5.87 1.41
CA VAL A 71 12.94 -5.03 0.48
C VAL A 71 13.95 -4.13 1.18
N ASN A 72 15.03 -3.79 0.51
CA ASN A 72 16.06 -2.90 1.06
C ASN A 72 15.66 -1.43 1.02
N GLU A 73 14.83 -1.04 0.05
CA GLU A 73 14.44 0.35 -0.18
C GLU A 73 12.94 0.49 -0.30
N VAL A 74 12.43 1.52 0.37
CA VAL A 74 11.06 2.01 0.26
C VAL A 74 11.14 3.52 0.11
N TYR A 75 10.50 4.05 -0.91
CA TYR A 75 10.52 5.49 -1.20
C TYR A 75 9.37 6.16 -0.45
N SER A 76 9.71 7.19 0.31
CA SER A 76 8.73 7.99 1.06
C SER A 76 7.78 8.75 0.14
N PRO A 77 6.61 9.19 0.65
CA PRO A 77 5.72 10.09 -0.07
C PRO A 77 6.46 11.29 -0.63
N THR A 78 6.21 11.59 -1.91
CA THR A 78 6.80 12.75 -2.60
C THR A 78 5.93 13.99 -2.45
N ASP A 79 6.49 15.16 -2.81
CA ASP A 79 5.79 16.45 -2.85
C ASP A 79 5.26 16.93 -1.48
N LEU A 80 5.85 16.40 -0.38
CA LEU A 80 5.58 16.83 0.97
C LEU A 80 6.43 18.05 1.33
N GLN A 81 5.80 19.12 1.79
CA GLN A 81 6.46 20.32 2.28
C GLN A 81 6.00 20.62 3.70
N VAL A 82 6.94 20.96 4.56
CA VAL A 82 6.67 21.36 5.95
C VAL A 82 7.24 22.75 6.18
N LYS A 83 6.37 23.72 6.48
CA LYS A 83 6.72 25.11 6.71
C LYS A 83 6.59 25.45 8.19
N LYS A 84 7.66 25.99 8.78
CA LYS A 84 7.62 26.52 10.13
C LYS A 84 6.81 27.81 10.15
N ILE A 85 5.85 27.92 11.06
CA ILE A 85 5.00 29.10 11.27
C ILE A 85 5.05 29.53 12.72
N THR A 86 4.80 30.82 12.96
CA THR A 86 4.68 31.39 14.30
C THR A 86 3.26 32.01 14.40
N THR A 87 2.47 31.57 15.38
CA THR A 87 1.07 31.94 15.48
C THR A 87 0.58 31.94 16.94
N TYR A 88 -0.45 32.71 17.20
CA TYR A 88 -1.20 32.67 18.46
C TYR A 88 -2.36 31.66 18.44
N ASN A 89 -2.59 30.99 17.32
CA ASN A 89 -3.64 29.99 17.19
C ASN A 89 -3.11 28.62 17.68
N ASP A 90 -3.76 28.09 18.71
CA ASP A 90 -3.37 26.81 19.35
C ASP A 90 -4.02 25.59 18.71
N LYS A 91 -4.78 25.76 17.62
CA LYS A 91 -5.42 24.65 16.93
C LYS A 91 -4.39 23.90 16.09
N VAL A 92 -4.03 22.69 16.55
CA VAL A 92 -3.13 21.78 15.85
C VAL A 92 -3.85 20.47 15.52
N SER A 93 -3.49 19.88 14.41
CA SER A 93 -3.91 18.55 14.00
C SER A 93 -2.97 17.51 14.61
N SER A 94 -3.46 16.30 14.84
CA SER A 94 -2.57 15.19 15.19
C SER A 94 -1.70 14.81 13.99
N VAL A 95 -0.46 14.43 14.23
CA VAL A 95 0.44 13.91 13.18
C VAL A 95 -0.17 12.72 12.46
N ARG A 96 -0.86 11.84 13.19
CA ARG A 96 -1.57 10.69 12.63
C ARG A 96 -2.66 11.09 11.61
N ASP A 97 -3.43 12.14 11.89
CA ASP A 97 -4.51 12.56 10.98
C ASP A 97 -3.95 13.25 9.74
N VAL A 98 -2.88 14.03 9.90
CA VAL A 98 -2.14 14.61 8.77
C VAL A 98 -1.53 13.51 7.90
N TYR A 99 -0.88 12.51 8.53
CA TYR A 99 -0.30 11.39 7.80
C TYR A 99 -1.35 10.55 7.04
N LYS A 100 -2.54 10.34 7.61
CA LYS A 100 -3.63 9.68 6.88
C LYS A 100 -4.03 10.42 5.59
N GLN A 101 -3.98 11.73 5.59
CA GLN A 101 -4.25 12.52 4.39
C GLN A 101 -3.09 12.40 3.39
N ILE A 102 -1.83 12.42 3.87
CA ILE A 102 -0.66 12.18 3.03
C ILE A 102 -0.78 10.83 2.33
N SER A 103 -1.00 9.75 3.10
CA SER A 103 -1.01 8.38 2.60
C SER A 103 -2.17 8.07 1.64
N LYS A 104 -3.23 8.89 1.65
CA LYS A 104 -4.34 8.76 0.71
C LYS A 104 -3.97 9.22 -0.71
N ASP A 105 -3.27 10.35 -0.81
CA ASP A 105 -2.98 11.02 -2.09
C ASP A 105 -1.53 10.78 -2.57
N SER A 106 -0.62 10.44 -1.65
CA SER A 106 0.79 10.08 -1.91
C SER A 106 1.24 9.12 -0.82
N ASN A 107 1.53 7.88 -1.19
CA ASN A 107 1.96 6.87 -0.23
C ASN A 107 3.39 6.43 -0.53
N PHE A 108 3.92 5.57 0.33
CA PHE A 108 5.17 4.88 0.03
C PHE A 108 5.09 4.13 -1.28
N THR A 109 6.21 4.06 -1.98
CA THR A 109 6.35 3.25 -3.17
C THR A 109 7.54 2.30 -3.04
N ILE A 110 7.45 1.18 -3.74
CA ILE A 110 8.46 0.13 -3.77
C ILE A 110 8.78 -0.17 -5.23
N LYS A 111 10.05 -0.31 -5.54
CA LYS A 111 10.48 -0.71 -6.88
C LYS A 111 10.05 -2.13 -7.20
N GLY A 112 9.41 -2.32 -8.34
CA GLY A 112 8.91 -3.61 -8.78
C GLY A 112 8.48 -3.58 -10.25
N TYR A 113 7.60 -4.48 -10.64
CA TYR A 113 7.16 -4.65 -12.02
C TYR A 113 5.64 -4.59 -12.10
N GLU A 114 5.16 -3.81 -13.08
CA GLU A 114 3.77 -3.79 -13.52
C GLU A 114 3.65 -4.67 -14.75
N PHE A 115 2.80 -5.68 -14.68
CA PHE A 115 2.38 -6.51 -15.82
C PHE A 115 0.97 -6.10 -16.23
N LYS A 116 0.75 -5.93 -17.53
CA LYS A 116 -0.57 -5.70 -18.12
C LYS A 116 -0.90 -6.88 -19.01
N ILE A 117 -2.01 -7.52 -18.70
CA ILE A 117 -2.57 -8.65 -19.44
C ILE A 117 -3.79 -8.13 -20.18
N LYS A 118 -3.77 -8.19 -21.50
CA LYS A 118 -4.87 -7.77 -22.36
C LYS A 118 -5.46 -8.99 -23.06
N LYS A 119 -6.77 -9.13 -22.95
CA LYS A 119 -7.54 -10.13 -23.66
C LYS A 119 -8.52 -9.46 -24.60
N GLN A 120 -8.52 -9.88 -25.85
CA GLN A 120 -9.57 -9.53 -26.81
C GLN A 120 -10.51 -10.72 -26.93
N THR A 121 -11.79 -10.49 -26.73
CA THR A 121 -12.82 -11.52 -26.87
C THR A 121 -13.80 -11.05 -27.95
N THR A 122 -14.02 -11.89 -28.96
CA THR A 122 -15.07 -11.66 -29.96
C THR A 122 -16.32 -12.41 -29.49
N ASN A 123 -17.38 -11.67 -29.23
CA ASN A 123 -18.66 -12.23 -28.82
C ASN A 123 -19.40 -12.91 -30.01
N ASP A 124 -20.39 -13.74 -29.73
CA ASP A 124 -21.19 -14.44 -30.75
C ASP A 124 -21.91 -13.49 -31.71
N ASP A 125 -22.17 -12.26 -31.33
CA ASP A 125 -22.77 -11.22 -32.16
C ASP A 125 -21.72 -10.45 -33.04
N GLY A 126 -20.44 -10.83 -32.97
CA GLY A 126 -19.35 -10.21 -33.71
C GLY A 126 -18.80 -8.92 -33.05
N SER A 127 -19.27 -8.54 -31.88
CA SER A 127 -18.70 -7.43 -31.13
C SER A 127 -17.39 -7.84 -30.46
N GLU A 128 -16.39 -6.95 -30.46
CA GLU A 128 -15.12 -7.14 -29.78
C GLU A 128 -15.16 -6.49 -28.39
N GLU A 129 -14.79 -7.24 -27.38
CA GLU A 129 -14.62 -6.75 -26.02
C GLU A 129 -13.17 -6.90 -25.61
N ALA A 130 -12.55 -5.81 -25.15
CA ALA A 130 -11.19 -5.80 -24.65
C ALA A 130 -11.18 -5.66 -23.12
N SER A 131 -10.54 -6.59 -22.44
CA SER A 131 -10.27 -6.50 -21.00
C SER A 131 -8.79 -6.27 -20.75
N GLU A 132 -8.46 -5.44 -19.75
CA GLU A 132 -7.09 -5.24 -19.30
C GLU A 132 -7.01 -5.52 -17.79
N LYS A 133 -6.08 -6.36 -17.40
CA LYS A 133 -5.79 -6.66 -15.99
C LYS A 133 -4.37 -6.19 -15.69
N THR A 134 -4.20 -5.42 -14.60
CA THR A 134 -2.90 -4.97 -14.11
C THR A 134 -2.48 -5.78 -12.89
N ILE A 135 -1.26 -6.30 -12.90
CA ILE A 135 -0.65 -7.12 -11.85
C ILE A 135 0.64 -6.45 -11.41
N TYR A 136 0.85 -6.37 -10.10
CA TYR A 136 2.09 -5.86 -9.52
C TYR A 136 2.84 -6.96 -8.78
N VAL A 137 4.14 -7.09 -9.06
CA VAL A 137 5.05 -8.02 -8.38
C VAL A 137 6.37 -7.32 -8.05
N LEU A 138 7.06 -7.80 -7.03
CA LEU A 138 8.40 -7.28 -6.71
C LEU A 138 9.50 -7.89 -7.58
N ASP A 139 9.34 -9.16 -7.97
CA ASP A 139 10.28 -9.88 -8.86
C ASP A 139 9.50 -10.51 -10.02
N LYS A 140 10.00 -10.36 -11.24
CA LYS A 140 9.43 -11.01 -12.44
C LYS A 140 9.31 -12.53 -12.30
N LYS A 141 10.18 -13.15 -11.50
CA LYS A 141 10.13 -14.59 -11.23
C LYS A 141 8.83 -15.03 -10.59
N VAL A 142 8.21 -14.17 -9.75
CA VAL A 142 6.90 -14.45 -9.15
C VAL A 142 5.85 -14.60 -10.25
N PHE A 143 5.82 -13.65 -11.20
CA PHE A 143 4.89 -13.72 -12.32
C PHE A 143 5.15 -14.95 -13.21
N LYS A 144 6.43 -15.20 -13.58
CA LYS A 144 6.81 -16.36 -14.40
C LYS A 144 6.36 -17.67 -13.75
N LYS A 145 6.67 -17.88 -12.48
CA LYS A 145 6.27 -19.09 -11.74
C LYS A 145 4.76 -19.24 -11.62
N ALA A 146 4.03 -18.12 -11.45
CA ALA A 146 2.56 -18.16 -11.41
C ALA A 146 1.98 -18.64 -12.76
N ILE A 147 2.53 -18.20 -13.89
CA ILE A 147 2.13 -18.67 -15.21
C ILE A 147 2.50 -20.15 -15.39
N GLU A 148 3.69 -20.57 -14.96
CA GLU A 148 4.10 -21.99 -14.99
C GLU A 148 3.13 -22.87 -14.20
N ALA A 149 2.77 -22.46 -12.96
CA ALA A 149 1.79 -23.15 -12.14
C ALA A 149 0.41 -23.24 -12.82
N LEU A 150 -0.02 -22.17 -13.50
CA LEU A 150 -1.26 -22.21 -14.27
C LEU A 150 -1.19 -23.23 -15.42
N ILE A 151 -0.10 -23.26 -16.18
CA ILE A 151 0.06 -24.22 -17.26
C ILE A 151 -0.01 -25.66 -16.70
N GLU A 152 0.67 -25.90 -15.58
CA GLU A 152 0.64 -27.20 -14.91
C GLU A 152 -0.78 -27.61 -14.51
N THR A 153 -1.64 -26.69 -14.07
CA THR A 153 -3.04 -27.03 -13.71
C THR A 153 -3.87 -27.51 -14.90
N PHE A 154 -3.56 -27.07 -16.12
CA PHE A 154 -4.29 -27.45 -17.33
C PHE A 154 -3.74 -28.71 -18.02
N VAL A 155 -2.42 -28.92 -17.97
CA VAL A 155 -1.77 -30.00 -18.75
C VAL A 155 -1.21 -31.13 -17.88
N GLY A 156 -1.13 -30.93 -16.57
CA GLY A 156 -0.48 -31.81 -15.61
C GLY A 156 1.03 -31.57 -15.54
N LYS A 157 1.55 -31.55 -14.33
CA LYS A 157 2.95 -31.22 -14.02
C LYS A 157 3.94 -32.12 -14.77
N ASP A 158 3.78 -33.45 -14.63
CA ASP A 158 4.71 -34.42 -15.22
C ASP A 158 4.76 -34.32 -16.77
N ARG A 159 3.59 -34.04 -17.39
CA ARG A 159 3.49 -33.84 -18.83
C ARG A 159 4.17 -32.55 -19.27
N TYR A 160 4.01 -31.48 -18.50
CA TYR A 160 4.65 -30.22 -18.80
C TYR A 160 6.17 -30.28 -18.62
N GLU A 161 6.66 -30.93 -17.57
CA GLU A 161 8.09 -31.18 -17.37
C GLU A 161 8.68 -32.02 -18.52
N ALA A 162 7.99 -33.11 -18.91
CA ALA A 162 8.42 -33.91 -20.04
C ALA A 162 8.47 -33.16 -21.38
N TYR A 163 7.54 -32.20 -21.57
CA TYR A 163 7.53 -31.29 -22.70
C TYR A 163 8.73 -30.33 -22.70
N LEU A 164 9.02 -29.71 -21.55
CA LEU A 164 10.14 -28.79 -21.39
C LEU A 164 11.49 -29.46 -21.60
N ASP A 165 11.62 -30.71 -21.17
CA ASP A 165 12.84 -31.52 -21.25
C ASP A 165 13.00 -32.26 -22.61
N ASP A 166 12.07 -32.03 -23.57
CA ASP A 166 12.01 -32.74 -24.86
C ASP A 166 12.04 -34.28 -24.69
N ASN A 167 11.36 -34.76 -23.62
CA ASN A 167 11.35 -36.18 -23.22
C ASN A 167 9.94 -36.78 -23.19
N GLN A 168 9.04 -36.29 -24.02
CA GLN A 168 7.69 -36.84 -24.12
C GLN A 168 7.72 -38.27 -24.69
N VAL A 169 6.84 -39.11 -24.19
CA VAL A 169 6.74 -40.51 -24.64
C VAL A 169 6.30 -40.56 -26.12
N LYS A 170 7.01 -41.35 -26.89
CA LYS A 170 6.66 -41.57 -28.29
C LYS A 170 5.32 -42.30 -28.38
N ILE A 171 4.36 -41.70 -29.09
CA ILE A 171 3.06 -42.29 -29.34
C ILE A 171 3.19 -43.35 -30.43
N GLU A 172 2.92 -44.62 -30.09
CA GLU A 172 2.96 -45.72 -31.06
C GLU A 172 1.60 -46.08 -31.64
N THR A 173 0.51 -45.87 -30.86
CA THR A 173 -0.86 -46.18 -31.27
C THR A 173 -1.85 -45.09 -30.97
N THR A 174 -2.11 -44.86 -29.70
CA THR A 174 -3.01 -43.80 -29.21
C THR A 174 -2.36 -43.11 -28.03
N GLY A 175 -2.48 -41.78 -27.93
CA GLY A 175 -1.92 -40.97 -26.84
C GLY A 175 -1.99 -39.49 -27.19
N GLU A 176 -1.56 -38.65 -26.27
CA GLU A 176 -1.53 -37.22 -26.42
C GLU A 176 -0.17 -36.69 -25.99
N ASN A 177 0.43 -35.86 -26.81
CA ASN A 177 1.62 -35.08 -26.48
C ASN A 177 1.30 -33.58 -26.60
N ILE A 178 2.04 -32.77 -25.86
CA ILE A 178 1.99 -31.32 -25.97
C ILE A 178 2.81 -30.92 -27.19
N GLU A 179 2.19 -30.30 -28.19
CA GLU A 179 2.90 -29.74 -29.34
C GLU A 179 3.45 -28.35 -29.05
N ASN A 180 2.59 -27.48 -28.48
CA ASN A 180 2.94 -26.12 -28.15
C ASN A 180 2.16 -25.65 -26.92
N VAL A 181 2.80 -24.81 -26.12
CA VAL A 181 2.18 -24.05 -25.05
C VAL A 181 2.32 -22.57 -25.38
N TYR A 182 1.21 -21.86 -25.49
CA TYR A 182 1.21 -20.43 -25.75
C TYR A 182 0.14 -19.73 -24.89
N ILE A 183 0.32 -18.44 -24.67
CA ILE A 183 -0.62 -17.58 -23.95
C ILE A 183 -1.30 -16.72 -25.01
N ASP A 184 -2.64 -16.76 -25.04
CA ASP A 184 -3.43 -16.02 -26.03
C ASP A 184 -3.50 -14.51 -25.70
N GLU A 185 -3.34 -14.16 -24.44
CA GLU A 185 -3.35 -12.79 -23.99
C GLU A 185 -2.05 -12.05 -24.31
N ASP A 186 -2.16 -10.78 -24.70
CA ASP A 186 -1.02 -9.89 -24.84
C ASP A 186 -0.50 -9.48 -23.46
N ILE A 187 0.72 -9.88 -23.14
CA ILE A 187 1.38 -9.55 -21.87
C ILE A 187 2.51 -8.55 -22.11
N THR A 188 2.39 -7.40 -21.50
CA THR A 188 3.45 -6.40 -21.45
C THR A 188 3.87 -6.12 -20.01
N PHE A 189 5.13 -5.72 -19.80
CA PHE A 189 5.59 -5.35 -18.48
C PHE A 189 6.58 -4.18 -18.51
N LYS A 190 6.63 -3.45 -17.40
CA LYS A 190 7.63 -2.42 -17.16
C LYS A 190 8.06 -2.41 -15.70
N GLU A 191 9.28 -1.97 -15.44
CA GLU A 191 9.74 -1.64 -14.10
C GLU A 191 9.14 -0.31 -13.66
N THR A 192 8.64 -0.24 -12.43
CA THR A 192 7.99 0.97 -11.90
C THR A 192 8.07 1.04 -10.38
N ASN A 193 7.81 2.21 -9.82
CA ASN A 193 7.56 2.37 -8.40
C ASN A 193 6.08 2.10 -8.11
N ILE A 194 5.81 1.03 -7.39
CA ILE A 194 4.46 0.55 -7.08
C ILE A 194 4.04 1.15 -5.74
N SER A 195 2.86 1.76 -5.68
CA SER A 195 2.29 2.22 -4.41
C SER A 195 2.01 1.04 -3.47
N VAL A 196 2.34 1.20 -2.19
CA VAL A 196 2.01 0.18 -1.17
C VAL A 196 0.49 0.02 -0.92
N ASN A 197 -0.34 0.88 -1.53
CA ASN A 197 -1.79 0.76 -1.54
C ASN A 197 -2.27 -0.29 -2.57
N GLU A 198 -1.43 -0.62 -3.56
CA GLU A 198 -1.73 -1.63 -4.55
C GLU A 198 -1.56 -3.04 -3.97
N LYS A 199 -2.27 -3.99 -4.54
CA LYS A 199 -2.02 -5.40 -4.25
C LYS A 199 -0.72 -5.81 -4.95
N ILE A 200 0.33 -6.04 -4.18
CA ILE A 200 1.63 -6.50 -4.67
C ILE A 200 1.78 -7.98 -4.34
N TYR A 201 1.90 -8.81 -5.36
CA TYR A 201 2.09 -10.25 -5.19
C TYR A 201 3.58 -10.55 -4.96
N THR A 202 3.86 -11.26 -3.89
CA THR A 202 5.20 -11.74 -3.52
C THR A 202 5.31 -13.25 -3.56
N ASP A 203 4.17 -13.94 -3.64
CA ASP A 203 4.03 -15.38 -3.73
C ASP A 203 3.44 -15.77 -5.08
N ALA A 204 4.04 -16.78 -5.72
CA ALA A 204 3.65 -17.23 -7.05
C ALA A 204 2.34 -18.00 -7.05
N ASP A 205 2.09 -18.80 -6.01
CA ASP A 205 0.89 -19.62 -5.91
C ASP A 205 -0.33 -18.74 -5.59
N GLU A 206 -0.14 -17.70 -4.75
CA GLU A 206 -1.17 -16.67 -4.53
C GLU A 206 -1.55 -15.97 -5.83
N LEU A 207 -0.55 -15.61 -6.65
CA LEU A 207 -0.81 -14.98 -7.94
C LEU A 207 -1.46 -15.95 -8.93
N ALA A 208 -1.02 -17.20 -8.97
CA ALA A 208 -1.61 -18.23 -9.83
C ALA A 208 -3.09 -18.46 -9.48
N ARG A 209 -3.42 -18.59 -8.20
CA ARG A 209 -4.81 -18.67 -7.73
C ARG A 209 -5.65 -17.47 -8.18
N TYR A 210 -5.11 -16.26 -8.03
CA TYR A 210 -5.78 -15.05 -8.48
C TYR A 210 -5.99 -15.02 -10.00
N LEU A 211 -5.02 -15.46 -10.78
CA LEU A 211 -5.13 -15.52 -12.24
C LEU A 211 -6.17 -16.55 -12.68
N LEU A 212 -6.24 -17.69 -12.00
CA LEU A 212 -7.14 -18.80 -12.31
C LEU A 212 -8.59 -18.50 -11.90
N TYR A 213 -8.79 -18.05 -10.66
CA TYR A 213 -10.11 -17.95 -10.04
C TYR A 213 -10.63 -16.50 -9.89
N GLY A 214 -9.76 -15.52 -10.04
CA GLY A 214 -10.11 -14.11 -9.74
C GLY A 214 -10.07 -13.80 -8.24
N ASN A 215 -10.83 -12.78 -7.83
CA ASN A 215 -10.92 -12.36 -6.42
C ASN A 215 -11.99 -13.12 -5.64
N ASP A 216 -13.02 -13.59 -6.33
CA ASP A 216 -14.27 -14.12 -5.75
C ASP A 216 -14.40 -15.62 -6.03
N TYR A 217 -13.52 -16.42 -5.43
CA TYR A 217 -13.67 -17.89 -5.50
C TYR A 217 -14.14 -18.45 -4.17
N ASN A 218 -15.03 -19.46 -4.27
CA ASN A 218 -15.48 -20.17 -3.09
C ASN A 218 -14.49 -21.29 -2.76
N THR A 219 -14.05 -21.33 -1.52
CA THR A 219 -13.26 -22.44 -0.98
C THR A 219 -14.15 -23.36 -0.18
N SER A 220 -13.94 -24.66 -0.28
CA SER A 220 -14.50 -25.66 0.61
C SER A 220 -13.38 -26.36 1.36
N GLU A 221 -13.60 -26.64 2.65
CA GLU A 221 -12.64 -27.39 3.44
C GLU A 221 -12.91 -28.89 3.31
N TYR A 222 -11.86 -29.66 3.07
CA TYR A 222 -11.88 -31.12 3.09
C TYR A 222 -11.05 -31.65 4.24
N THR A 223 -11.62 -32.55 5.04
CA THR A 223 -10.88 -33.22 6.12
C THR A 223 -10.28 -34.52 5.59
N VAL A 224 -8.94 -34.56 5.53
CA VAL A 224 -8.19 -35.73 5.05
C VAL A 224 -8.42 -36.93 5.94
N SER A 225 -8.70 -38.08 5.33
CA SER A 225 -8.93 -39.36 5.98
C SER A 225 -7.80 -40.36 5.68
N ALA A 226 -7.64 -41.37 6.51
CA ALA A 226 -6.63 -42.41 6.27
C ALA A 226 -6.93 -43.17 4.97
N GLY A 227 -5.98 -43.16 4.04
CA GLY A 227 -6.08 -43.76 2.71
C GLY A 227 -6.40 -42.79 1.59
N ASP A 228 -6.62 -41.53 1.91
CA ASP A 228 -6.76 -40.49 0.90
C ASP A 228 -5.43 -40.25 0.16
N THR A 229 -5.54 -40.03 -1.14
CA THR A 229 -4.46 -39.51 -1.99
C THR A 229 -4.93 -38.22 -2.63
N ILE A 230 -3.99 -37.41 -3.09
CA ILE A 230 -4.29 -36.13 -3.78
C ILE A 230 -5.20 -36.38 -4.96
N GLU A 231 -4.92 -37.43 -5.77
CA GLU A 231 -5.67 -37.81 -6.96
C GLU A 231 -7.13 -38.19 -6.59
N ASN A 232 -7.31 -39.02 -5.56
CA ASN A 232 -8.65 -39.45 -5.13
C ASN A 232 -9.48 -38.28 -4.57
N VAL A 233 -8.85 -37.43 -3.76
CA VAL A 233 -9.53 -36.24 -3.21
C VAL A 233 -9.88 -35.26 -4.33
N ALA A 234 -8.95 -34.99 -5.25
CA ALA A 234 -9.18 -34.12 -6.41
C ALA A 234 -10.31 -34.68 -7.30
N PHE A 235 -10.26 -35.96 -7.66
CA PHE A 235 -11.29 -36.60 -8.47
C PHE A 235 -12.70 -36.53 -7.84
N ASN A 236 -12.80 -36.81 -6.54
CA ASN A 236 -14.06 -36.77 -5.81
C ASN A 236 -14.64 -35.34 -5.69
N ASN A 237 -13.80 -34.33 -5.74
CA ASN A 237 -14.20 -32.93 -5.67
C ASN A 237 -14.26 -32.24 -7.06
N GLN A 238 -14.06 -33.01 -8.15
CA GLN A 238 -14.16 -32.51 -9.55
C GLN A 238 -13.15 -31.38 -9.88
N VAL A 239 -11.94 -31.47 -9.31
CA VAL A 239 -10.81 -30.58 -9.61
C VAL A 239 -9.62 -31.45 -10.05
N SER A 240 -8.62 -30.84 -10.68
CA SER A 240 -7.36 -31.53 -10.97
C SER A 240 -6.49 -31.67 -9.70
N PRO A 241 -5.56 -32.63 -9.64
CA PRO A 241 -4.58 -32.69 -8.57
C PRO A 241 -3.79 -31.39 -8.39
N GLU A 242 -3.43 -30.75 -9.51
CA GLU A 242 -2.69 -29.49 -9.55
C GLU A 242 -3.54 -28.33 -9.03
N GLU A 243 -4.83 -28.25 -9.38
CA GLU A 243 -5.76 -27.27 -8.82
C GLU A 243 -5.90 -27.45 -7.30
N LEU A 244 -6.00 -28.69 -6.83
CA LEU A 244 -6.07 -28.99 -5.39
C LEU A 244 -4.80 -28.55 -4.67
N LEU A 245 -3.62 -28.82 -5.24
CA LEU A 245 -2.32 -28.39 -4.70
C LEU A 245 -2.17 -26.87 -4.72
N LEU A 246 -2.58 -26.22 -5.81
CA LEU A 246 -2.54 -24.76 -5.93
C LEU A 246 -3.48 -24.07 -4.93
N SER A 247 -4.56 -24.74 -4.50
CA SER A 247 -5.56 -24.19 -3.57
C SER A 247 -5.14 -24.25 -2.11
N ASN A 248 -4.05 -24.95 -1.77
CA ASN A 248 -3.51 -25.12 -0.42
C ASN A 248 -2.16 -24.45 -0.25
#